data_f82568be3c5bccd806823d2097e0bc1f
#
_entry.id   f82568be3c5bccd806823d2097e0bc1f
#
_cell.length_a   1.000
_cell.length_b   1.000
_cell.length_c   1.000
_cell.angle_alpha   90.00
_cell.angle_beta   90.00
_cell.angle_gamma   90.00
#
_symmetry.space_group_name_H-M   'P 1'
#
loop_
_entity.id
_entity.type
_entity.pdbx_description
1 polymer ?
#
loop_
_entity_poly.entity_id
_entity_poly.type
_entity_poly.pdbx_seq_one_letter_code
_entity_poly.pdbx_strand_id
1 'polypeptide(L)'
;MTPQDLAQLIRARRSSLLIDAQREVPRNIVEELCELLTWAPNHKRTWPWHIAVLSGDTRRELGEAISFVMAAQGEEDFKVTKARSKYLRSPIVIAVGAAPGDSLQRTAENHYAVAAGIQNLLLGAEAHGLAALWGSPPKGANDAINVVCQFPAATEVMGLIYVGYPNGVVESPGRPTAQVNWL
;
A
#
# COMPACT_ATOMS: atom_id res chain seq x y z
N MET A 1 -2.32 -0.18 25.95
CA MET A 1 -1.06 -0.25 25.17
C MET A 1 0.02 0.53 25.89
N THR A 2 1.08 -0.11 26.30
CA THR A 2 2.25 0.54 26.89
C THR A 2 3.21 1.04 25.80
N PRO A 3 4.18 1.93 26.11
CA PRO A 3 5.24 2.30 25.15
C PRO A 3 6.01 1.08 24.62
N GLN A 4 6.18 0.05 25.45
CA GLN A 4 6.85 -1.19 25.09
C GLN A 4 6.04 -2.00 24.08
N ASP A 5 4.71 -2.09 24.24
CA ASP A 5 3.82 -2.78 23.31
C ASP A 5 3.87 -2.13 21.93
N LEU A 6 3.82 -0.79 21.87
CA LEU A 6 3.94 -0.03 20.62
C LEU A 6 5.29 -0.27 19.94
N ALA A 7 6.38 -0.22 20.72
CA ALA A 7 7.72 -0.46 20.20
C ALA A 7 7.87 -1.89 19.67
N GLN A 8 7.28 -2.87 20.33
CA GLN A 8 7.25 -4.27 19.89
C GLN A 8 6.49 -4.42 18.57
N LEU A 9 5.28 -3.84 18.45
CA LEU A 9 4.49 -3.84 17.24
C LEU A 9 5.26 -3.26 16.04
N ILE A 10 5.89 -2.09 16.22
CA ILE A 10 6.69 -1.44 15.18
C ILE A 10 7.88 -2.33 14.77
N ARG A 11 8.53 -2.99 15.73
CA ARG A 11 9.67 -3.86 15.46
C ARG A 11 9.27 -5.22 14.89
N ALA A 12 8.08 -5.72 15.16
CA ALA A 12 7.57 -6.98 14.62
C ALA A 12 7.17 -6.88 13.16
N ARG A 13 6.55 -5.76 12.76
CA ARG A 13 6.03 -5.58 11.40
C ARG A 13 7.06 -5.84 10.31
N ARG A 14 6.70 -6.70 9.36
CA ARG A 14 7.52 -7.06 8.19
C ARG A 14 6.75 -6.82 6.89
N SER A 15 7.49 -6.52 5.83
CA SER A 15 6.96 -6.61 4.46
C SER A 15 6.97 -8.08 4.05
N SER A 16 5.81 -8.64 3.77
CA SER A 16 5.66 -10.05 3.42
C SER A 16 4.70 -10.24 2.27
N LEU A 17 5.07 -11.13 1.34
CA LEU A 17 4.18 -11.72 0.34
C LEU A 17 3.85 -13.19 0.65
N LEU A 18 4.27 -13.71 1.81
CA LEU A 18 3.84 -14.99 2.32
C LEU A 18 2.42 -14.83 2.88
N ILE A 19 1.47 -14.68 1.98
CA ILE A 19 0.06 -14.40 2.26
C ILE A 19 -0.78 -15.57 1.74
N ASP A 20 -1.74 -16.01 2.53
CA ASP A 20 -2.77 -16.96 2.09
C ASP A 20 -3.76 -16.22 1.16
N ALA A 21 -3.62 -16.48 -0.14
CA ALA A 21 -4.43 -15.83 -1.17
C ALA A 21 -5.91 -16.28 -1.18
N GLN A 22 -6.22 -17.38 -0.48
CA GLN A 22 -7.58 -17.97 -0.45
C GLN A 22 -8.35 -17.59 0.81
N ARG A 23 -7.66 -17.22 1.90
CA ARG A 23 -8.29 -16.86 3.15
C ARG A 23 -8.77 -15.42 3.13
N GLU A 24 -10.06 -15.23 3.16
CA GLU A 24 -10.69 -13.90 3.17
C GLU A 24 -10.33 -13.11 4.44
N VAL A 25 -10.14 -11.80 4.27
CA VAL A 25 -10.03 -10.84 5.38
C VAL A 25 -11.39 -10.21 5.61
N PRO A 26 -11.93 -10.23 6.85
CA PRO A 26 -13.21 -9.62 7.16
C PRO A 26 -13.28 -8.14 6.74
N ARG A 27 -14.37 -7.75 6.13
CA ARG A 27 -14.58 -6.41 5.59
C ARG A 27 -14.35 -5.30 6.63
N ASN A 28 -14.87 -5.50 7.85
CA ASN A 28 -14.69 -4.53 8.93
C ASN A 28 -13.22 -4.30 9.30
N ILE A 29 -12.35 -5.33 9.23
CA ILE A 29 -10.91 -5.16 9.44
C ILE A 29 -10.31 -4.31 8.32
N VAL A 30 -10.67 -4.58 7.06
CA VAL A 30 -10.17 -3.79 5.92
C VAL A 30 -10.60 -2.34 6.02
N GLU A 31 -11.86 -2.09 6.41
CA GLU A 31 -12.39 -0.74 6.63
C GLU A 31 -11.64 -0.01 7.75
N GLU A 32 -11.34 -0.68 8.87
CA GLU A 32 -10.52 -0.14 9.96
C GLU A 32 -9.11 0.20 9.48
N LEU A 33 -8.46 -0.66 8.69
CA LEU A 33 -7.14 -0.37 8.13
C LEU A 33 -7.16 0.90 7.24
N CYS A 34 -8.21 1.07 6.44
CA CYS A 34 -8.39 2.27 5.60
C CYS A 34 -8.63 3.51 6.47
N GLU A 35 -9.37 3.39 7.56
CA GLU A 35 -9.57 4.49 8.52
C GLU A 35 -8.26 4.90 9.18
N LEU A 36 -7.49 3.94 9.72
CA LEU A 36 -6.21 4.20 10.38
C LEU A 36 -5.24 4.99 9.48
N LEU A 37 -5.28 4.76 8.16
CA LEU A 37 -4.49 5.53 7.20
C LEU A 37 -4.79 7.02 7.28
N THR A 38 -6.05 7.41 7.46
CA THR A 38 -6.47 8.81 7.48
C THR A 38 -6.08 9.56 8.77
N TRP A 39 -5.64 8.86 9.81
CA TRP A 39 -5.18 9.44 11.08
C TRP A 39 -3.74 9.95 11.04
N ALA A 40 -3.09 9.91 9.89
CA ALA A 40 -1.76 10.48 9.73
C ALA A 40 -1.76 12.01 9.85
N PRO A 41 -0.65 12.62 10.32
CA PRO A 41 -0.50 14.08 10.31
C PRO A 41 -0.67 14.63 8.91
N ASN A 42 -1.49 15.66 8.75
CA ASN A 42 -1.74 16.30 7.46
C ASN A 42 -1.65 17.82 7.58
N HIS A 43 -0.60 18.41 7.00
CA HIS A 43 -0.43 19.86 7.01
C HIS A 43 -1.55 20.55 6.25
N LYS A 44 -2.14 21.59 6.89
CA LYS A 44 -3.28 22.37 6.35
C LYS A 44 -4.57 21.58 6.15
N ARG A 45 -4.64 20.32 6.60
CA ARG A 45 -5.85 19.47 6.51
C ARG A 45 -6.38 19.41 5.08
N THR A 46 -5.50 19.11 4.13
CA THR A 46 -5.83 18.98 2.70
C THR A 46 -6.58 17.69 2.40
N TRP A 47 -6.56 16.71 3.32
CA TRP A 47 -7.21 15.40 3.21
C TRP A 47 -6.88 14.69 1.87
N PRO A 48 -5.59 14.42 1.59
CA PRO A 48 -5.12 14.10 0.24
C PRO A 48 -5.31 12.64 -0.16
N TRP A 49 -5.79 11.77 0.73
CA TRP A 49 -5.85 10.34 0.49
C TRP A 49 -7.02 9.93 -0.39
N HIS A 50 -6.70 9.15 -1.43
CA HIS A 50 -7.64 8.35 -2.18
C HIS A 50 -7.37 6.89 -1.89
N ILE A 51 -8.40 6.13 -1.53
CA ILE A 51 -8.27 4.74 -1.10
C ILE A 51 -9.27 3.89 -1.89
N ALA A 52 -8.80 2.82 -2.51
CA ALA A 52 -9.64 1.83 -3.15
C ALA A 52 -9.26 0.42 -2.68
N VAL A 53 -10.26 -0.37 -2.32
CA VAL A 53 -10.09 -1.77 -1.92
C VAL A 53 -10.44 -2.67 -3.09
N LEU A 54 -9.48 -3.43 -3.58
CA LEU A 54 -9.65 -4.38 -4.67
C LEU A 54 -9.69 -5.79 -4.09
N SER A 55 -10.77 -6.51 -4.41
CA SER A 55 -10.99 -7.90 -4.04
C SER A 55 -11.61 -8.66 -5.21
N GLY A 56 -11.72 -9.98 -5.16
CA GLY A 56 -12.32 -10.76 -6.25
C GLY A 56 -11.68 -10.45 -7.60
N ASP A 57 -12.51 -10.19 -8.61
CA ASP A 57 -12.08 -9.96 -9.98
C ASP A 57 -11.41 -8.60 -10.22
N THR A 58 -11.70 -7.59 -9.39
CA THR A 58 -11.07 -6.27 -9.55
C THR A 58 -9.54 -6.30 -9.41
N ARG A 59 -8.98 -7.27 -8.68
CA ARG A 59 -7.53 -7.52 -8.62
C ARG A 59 -6.99 -8.02 -9.96
N ARG A 60 -7.77 -8.81 -10.70
CA ARG A 60 -7.44 -9.29 -12.05
C ARG A 60 -7.47 -8.12 -13.03
N GLU A 61 -8.53 -7.32 -13.01
CA GLU A 61 -8.67 -6.12 -13.83
C GLU A 61 -7.48 -5.17 -13.64
N LEU A 62 -7.06 -4.96 -12.39
CA LEU A 62 -5.86 -4.18 -12.08
C LEU A 62 -4.61 -4.77 -12.76
N GLY A 63 -4.42 -6.08 -12.67
CA GLY A 63 -3.28 -6.77 -13.29
C GLY A 63 -3.29 -6.67 -14.81
N GLU A 64 -4.44 -6.79 -15.44
CA GLU A 64 -4.64 -6.67 -16.87
C GLU A 64 -4.36 -5.25 -17.36
N ALA A 65 -4.93 -4.23 -16.69
CA ALA A 65 -4.71 -2.83 -17.02
C ALA A 65 -3.22 -2.45 -16.94
N ILE A 66 -2.54 -2.84 -15.86
CA ILE A 66 -1.11 -2.59 -15.68
C ILE A 66 -0.28 -3.34 -16.72
N SER A 67 -0.58 -4.61 -16.99
CA SER A 67 0.16 -5.40 -17.96
C SER A 67 0.03 -4.86 -19.39
N PHE A 68 -1.13 -4.31 -19.74
CA PHE A 68 -1.37 -3.65 -21.01
C PHE A 68 -0.46 -2.42 -21.19
N VAL A 69 -0.37 -1.56 -20.18
CA VAL A 69 0.52 -0.39 -20.21
C VAL A 69 1.98 -0.81 -20.32
N MET A 70 2.41 -1.81 -19.54
CA MET A 70 3.80 -2.32 -19.57
C MET A 70 4.16 -2.86 -20.96
N ALA A 71 3.26 -3.62 -21.60
CA ALA A 71 3.45 -4.12 -22.95
C ALA A 71 3.56 -2.97 -23.97
N ALA A 72 2.69 -1.97 -23.88
CA ALA A 72 2.75 -0.79 -24.74
C ALA A 72 4.04 0.04 -24.59
N GLN A 73 4.70 -0.04 -23.43
CA GLN A 73 6.00 0.59 -23.16
C GLN A 73 7.20 -0.26 -23.58
N GLY A 74 6.97 -1.45 -24.15
CA GLY A 74 8.02 -2.36 -24.58
C GLY A 74 8.75 -3.09 -23.45
N GLU A 75 8.09 -3.25 -22.29
CA GLU A 75 8.64 -4.07 -21.20
C GLU A 75 8.76 -5.54 -21.63
N GLU A 76 9.70 -6.24 -21.03
CA GLU A 76 9.97 -7.67 -21.31
C GLU A 76 8.74 -8.55 -21.03
N ASP A 77 8.43 -9.48 -21.92
CA ASP A 77 7.24 -10.35 -21.88
C ASP A 77 7.06 -11.05 -20.53
N PHE A 78 8.15 -11.50 -19.89
CA PHE A 78 8.04 -12.17 -18.59
C PHE A 78 7.57 -11.21 -17.49
N LYS A 79 7.98 -9.93 -17.54
CA LYS A 79 7.53 -8.91 -16.59
C LYS A 79 6.06 -8.57 -16.80
N VAL A 80 5.64 -8.44 -18.07
CA VAL A 80 4.24 -8.22 -18.47
C VAL A 80 3.35 -9.36 -17.97
N THR A 81 3.74 -10.61 -18.25
CA THR A 81 3.01 -11.80 -17.80
C THR A 81 2.92 -11.87 -16.28
N LYS A 82 4.03 -11.60 -15.58
CA LYS A 82 4.06 -11.56 -14.10
C LYS A 82 3.16 -10.45 -13.55
N ALA A 83 3.10 -9.27 -14.19
CA ALA A 83 2.27 -8.16 -13.74
C ALA A 83 0.78 -8.51 -13.81
N ARG A 84 0.35 -9.26 -14.82
CA ARG A 84 -1.05 -9.67 -15.03
C ARG A 84 -1.66 -10.42 -13.85
N SER A 85 -0.87 -11.25 -13.15
CA SER A 85 -1.36 -12.13 -12.08
C SER A 85 -0.85 -11.79 -10.68
N LYS A 86 0.14 -10.88 -10.54
CA LYS A 86 0.79 -10.65 -9.24
C LYS A 86 -0.15 -10.12 -8.15
N TYR A 87 -1.24 -9.45 -8.53
CA TYR A 87 -2.22 -8.88 -7.58
C TYR A 87 -3.17 -9.93 -7.02
N LEU A 88 -3.18 -11.13 -7.57
CA LEU A 88 -3.93 -12.29 -7.05
C LEU A 88 -3.21 -13.02 -5.90
N ARG A 89 -2.02 -12.57 -5.51
CA ARG A 89 -1.20 -13.18 -4.43
C ARG A 89 -1.73 -12.91 -3.03
N SER A 90 -2.68 -12.00 -2.89
CA SER A 90 -3.38 -11.72 -1.63
C SER A 90 -4.87 -11.61 -1.87
N PRO A 91 -5.72 -11.90 -0.88
CA PRO A 91 -7.18 -11.76 -1.02
C PRO A 91 -7.60 -10.29 -1.22
N ILE A 92 -6.81 -9.35 -0.71
CA ILE A 92 -7.05 -7.90 -0.77
C ILE A 92 -5.82 -7.18 -1.31
N VAL A 93 -6.05 -6.20 -2.19
CA VAL A 93 -5.09 -5.15 -2.54
C VAL A 93 -5.73 -3.81 -2.23
N ILE A 94 -5.10 -2.99 -1.40
CA ILE A 94 -5.54 -1.62 -1.13
C ILE A 94 -4.68 -0.68 -1.96
N ALA A 95 -5.28 -0.03 -2.95
CA ALA A 95 -4.64 1.04 -3.70
C ALA A 95 -4.76 2.33 -2.89
N VAL A 96 -3.64 3.03 -2.76
CA VAL A 96 -3.57 4.30 -2.03
C VAL A 96 -2.96 5.35 -2.93
N GLY A 97 -3.69 6.45 -3.10
CA GLY A 97 -3.27 7.59 -3.90
C GLY A 97 -3.24 8.89 -3.10
N ALA A 98 -2.51 9.86 -3.60
CA ALA A 98 -2.43 11.21 -3.08
C ALA A 98 -3.01 12.22 -4.06
N ALA A 99 -3.90 13.09 -3.60
CA ALA A 99 -4.32 14.26 -4.35
C ALA A 99 -3.14 15.23 -4.51
N PRO A 100 -3.00 15.90 -5.66
CA PRO A 100 -2.04 17.00 -5.79
C PRO A 100 -2.43 18.17 -4.88
N GLY A 101 -1.44 18.98 -4.52
CA GLY A 101 -1.66 20.27 -3.88
C GLY A 101 -1.75 21.41 -4.90
N ASP A 102 -1.99 22.61 -4.40
CA ASP A 102 -2.00 23.87 -5.17
C ASP A 102 -0.59 24.35 -5.58
N SER A 103 0.44 23.69 -5.09
CA SER A 103 1.84 23.96 -5.36
C SER A 103 2.67 22.68 -5.28
N LEU A 104 3.91 22.70 -5.81
CA LEU A 104 4.84 21.57 -5.70
C LEU A 104 5.14 21.25 -4.23
N GLN A 105 5.31 22.27 -3.39
CA GLN A 105 5.51 22.07 -1.96
C GLN A 105 4.31 21.38 -1.32
N ARG A 106 3.09 21.83 -1.62
CA ARG A 106 1.87 21.26 -1.06
C ARG A 106 1.67 19.83 -1.55
N THR A 107 1.98 19.54 -2.80
CA THR A 107 1.95 18.19 -3.36
C THR A 107 2.92 17.26 -2.59
N ALA A 108 4.16 17.71 -2.34
CA ALA A 108 5.12 16.93 -1.55
C ALA A 108 4.62 16.69 -0.11
N GLU A 109 4.03 17.69 0.55
CA GLU A 109 3.45 17.55 1.89
C GLU A 109 2.27 16.55 1.91
N ASN A 110 1.44 16.55 0.85
CA ASN A 110 0.38 15.56 0.67
C ASN A 110 0.95 14.14 0.54
N HIS A 111 2.03 13.96 -0.22
CA HIS A 111 2.72 12.66 -0.34
C HIS A 111 3.26 12.19 1.01
N TYR A 112 3.86 13.10 1.82
CA TYR A 112 4.35 12.74 3.16
C TYR A 112 3.21 12.30 4.08
N ALA A 113 2.06 13.00 4.04
CA ALA A 113 0.89 12.63 4.82
C ALA A 113 0.36 11.24 4.41
N VAL A 114 0.26 10.97 3.10
CA VAL A 114 -0.20 9.67 2.59
C VAL A 114 0.80 8.56 2.94
N ALA A 115 2.11 8.80 2.81
CA ALA A 115 3.13 7.83 3.19
C ALA A 115 3.09 7.49 4.69
N ALA A 116 2.90 8.50 5.56
CA ALA A 116 2.71 8.30 6.98
C ALA A 116 1.43 7.50 7.28
N GLY A 117 0.35 7.76 6.52
CA GLY A 117 -0.89 7.01 6.61
C GLY A 117 -0.74 5.55 6.20
N ILE A 118 0.00 5.27 5.13
CA ILE A 118 0.30 3.88 4.74
C ILE A 118 1.02 3.15 5.89
N GLN A 119 1.92 3.81 6.61
CA GLN A 119 2.57 3.17 7.77
C GLN A 119 1.56 2.85 8.88
N ASN A 120 0.56 3.72 9.15
CA ASN A 120 -0.49 3.41 10.10
C ASN A 120 -1.30 2.17 9.68
N LEU A 121 -1.69 2.09 8.41
CA LEU A 121 -2.35 0.92 7.84
C LEU A 121 -1.52 -0.35 8.04
N LEU A 122 -0.22 -0.30 7.75
CA LEU A 122 0.68 -1.45 7.90
C LEU A 122 0.83 -1.90 9.36
N LEU A 123 0.86 -0.96 10.31
CA LEU A 123 0.87 -1.27 11.75
C LEU A 123 -0.47 -1.85 12.21
N GLY A 124 -1.57 -1.33 11.70
CA GLY A 124 -2.91 -1.89 11.92
C GLY A 124 -3.00 -3.34 11.41
N ALA A 125 -2.49 -3.62 10.21
CA ALA A 125 -2.45 -4.98 9.68
C ALA A 125 -1.65 -5.93 10.59
N GLU A 126 -0.47 -5.51 11.06
CA GLU A 126 0.35 -6.28 12.02
C GLU A 126 -0.41 -6.54 13.32
N ALA A 127 -1.11 -5.52 13.85
CA ALA A 127 -1.89 -5.65 15.09
C ALA A 127 -3.06 -6.65 14.94
N HIS A 128 -3.62 -6.77 13.74
CA HIS A 128 -4.64 -7.78 13.42
C HIS A 128 -4.06 -9.16 13.05
N GLY A 129 -2.74 -9.36 13.16
CA GLY A 129 -2.07 -10.60 12.76
C GLY A 129 -2.09 -10.86 11.25
N LEU A 130 -2.21 -9.80 10.45
CA LEU A 130 -2.18 -9.86 8.99
C LEU A 130 -0.76 -9.60 8.47
N ALA A 131 -0.42 -10.28 7.39
CA ALA A 131 0.76 -9.96 6.59
C ALA A 131 0.42 -8.86 5.59
N ALA A 132 1.34 -7.93 5.38
CA ALA A 132 1.18 -6.88 4.40
C ALA A 132 2.48 -6.55 3.66
N LEU A 133 2.35 -6.04 2.43
CA LEU A 133 3.47 -5.51 1.65
C LEU A 133 3.04 -4.25 0.91
N TRP A 134 3.79 -3.19 1.09
CA TRP A 134 3.67 -1.98 0.28
C TRP A 134 4.47 -2.12 -1.01
N GLY A 135 3.78 -2.31 -2.13
CA GLY A 135 4.34 -2.35 -3.48
C GLY A 135 4.21 -1.01 -4.19
N SER A 136 5.25 -0.59 -4.89
CA SER A 136 5.19 0.58 -5.76
C SER A 136 4.40 0.26 -7.05
N PRO A 137 3.67 1.24 -7.61
CA PRO A 137 3.08 1.08 -8.94
C PRO A 137 4.19 0.94 -10.00
N PRO A 138 3.99 0.13 -11.05
CA PRO A 138 4.91 0.11 -12.17
C PRO A 138 4.97 1.46 -12.87
N LYS A 139 6.15 1.79 -13.42
CA LYS A 139 6.36 3.04 -14.15
C LYS A 139 5.31 3.21 -15.25
N GLY A 140 4.71 4.40 -15.33
CA GLY A 140 3.70 4.76 -16.33
C GLY A 140 2.32 4.14 -16.15
N ALA A 141 2.10 3.30 -15.12
CA ALA A 141 0.82 2.66 -14.89
C ALA A 141 -0.17 3.51 -14.05
N ASN A 142 0.22 4.72 -13.63
CA ASN A 142 -0.58 5.56 -12.74
C ASN A 142 -2.02 5.78 -13.26
N ASP A 143 -2.16 6.20 -14.52
CA ASP A 143 -3.47 6.51 -15.10
C ASP A 143 -4.35 5.26 -15.22
N ALA A 144 -3.77 4.12 -15.61
CA ALA A 144 -4.50 2.86 -15.68
C ALA A 144 -4.99 2.40 -14.29
N ILE A 145 -4.18 2.60 -13.26
CA ILE A 145 -4.57 2.31 -11.87
C ILE A 145 -5.68 3.26 -11.43
N ASN A 146 -5.57 4.57 -11.73
CA ASN A 146 -6.59 5.55 -11.40
C ASN A 146 -7.96 5.18 -12.00
N VAL A 147 -7.97 4.71 -13.26
CA VAL A 147 -9.21 4.25 -13.92
C VAL A 147 -9.82 3.06 -13.19
N VAL A 148 -9.04 2.01 -12.91
CA VAL A 148 -9.53 0.81 -12.21
C VAL A 148 -10.00 1.14 -10.79
N CYS A 149 -9.27 2.01 -10.08
CA CYS A 149 -9.57 2.41 -8.71
C CYS A 149 -10.64 3.52 -8.63
N GLN A 150 -11.10 4.07 -9.76
CA GLN A 150 -12.00 5.21 -9.84
C GLN A 150 -11.47 6.45 -9.10
N PHE A 151 -10.15 6.64 -9.14
CA PHE A 151 -9.52 7.81 -8.56
C PHE A 151 -9.61 9.01 -9.52
N PRO A 152 -9.62 10.25 -9.00
CA PRO A 152 -9.44 11.44 -9.84
C PRO A 152 -8.17 11.33 -10.70
N ALA A 153 -8.22 11.79 -11.96
CA ALA A 153 -7.14 11.63 -12.93
C ALA A 153 -5.78 12.19 -12.48
N ALA A 154 -5.80 13.27 -11.66
CA ALA A 154 -4.57 13.89 -11.13
C ALA A 154 -4.00 13.17 -9.89
N THR A 155 -4.60 12.07 -9.44
CA THR A 155 -4.12 11.32 -8.27
C THR A 155 -2.80 10.66 -8.58
N GLU A 156 -1.79 10.84 -7.73
CA GLU A 156 -0.56 10.06 -7.76
C GLU A 156 -0.72 8.79 -6.91
N VAL A 157 -0.57 7.63 -7.52
CA VAL A 157 -0.68 6.34 -6.82
C VAL A 157 0.58 6.11 -6.00
N MET A 158 0.44 6.20 -4.67
CA MET A 158 1.54 6.06 -3.71
C MET A 158 1.87 4.61 -3.38
N GLY A 159 0.93 3.69 -3.58
CA GLY A 159 1.15 2.29 -3.28
C GLY A 159 -0.01 1.37 -3.61
N LEU A 160 0.34 0.10 -3.81
CA LEU A 160 -0.56 -1.03 -3.92
C LEU A 160 -0.23 -1.98 -2.77
N ILE A 161 -1.07 -1.97 -1.73
CA ILE A 161 -0.79 -2.66 -0.48
C ILE A 161 -1.47 -4.03 -0.52
N TYR A 162 -0.67 -5.10 -0.54
CA TYR A 162 -1.16 -6.47 -0.42
C TYR A 162 -1.48 -6.74 1.04
N VAL A 163 -2.64 -7.31 1.33
CA VAL A 163 -3.08 -7.61 2.70
C VAL A 163 -3.76 -8.98 2.74
N GLY A 164 -3.45 -9.76 3.76
CA GLY A 164 -4.11 -11.04 4.03
C GLY A 164 -3.46 -11.77 5.20
N TYR A 165 -3.97 -12.95 5.54
CA TYR A 165 -3.40 -13.75 6.62
C TYR A 165 -2.04 -14.33 6.20
N PRO A 166 -1.05 -14.40 7.11
CA PRO A 166 0.25 -14.99 6.79
C PRO A 166 0.13 -16.50 6.55
N ASN A 167 0.86 -17.02 5.55
CA ASN A 167 1.06 -18.46 5.35
C ASN A 167 2.54 -18.86 5.47
N GLY A 168 3.31 -18.11 6.24
CA GLY A 168 4.71 -18.35 6.52
C GLY A 168 5.30 -17.27 7.40
N VAL A 169 6.54 -17.47 7.83
CA VAL A 169 7.29 -16.53 8.68
C VAL A 169 8.36 -15.83 7.86
N VAL A 170 8.47 -14.52 8.03
CA VAL A 170 9.55 -13.72 7.45
C VAL A 170 10.51 -13.34 8.57
N GLU A 171 11.76 -13.75 8.43
CA GLU A 171 12.81 -13.38 9.37
C GLU A 171 13.13 -11.88 9.30
N SER A 172 13.51 -11.32 10.46
CA SER A 172 13.97 -9.94 10.52
C SER A 172 15.43 -9.86 10.10
N PRO A 173 15.77 -9.05 9.07
CA PRO A 173 17.17 -8.84 8.71
C PRO A 173 17.93 -7.94 9.71
N GLY A 174 17.27 -7.54 10.78
CA GLY A 174 17.78 -6.54 11.72
C GLY A 174 17.66 -5.11 11.18
N ARG A 175 18.10 -4.16 11.97
CA ARG A 175 18.19 -2.74 11.59
C ARG A 175 19.49 -2.16 12.14
N PRO A 176 20.15 -1.26 11.42
CA PRO A 176 21.29 -0.53 11.97
C PRO A 176 20.85 0.32 13.16
N THR A 177 21.78 0.58 14.07
CA THR A 177 21.54 1.50 15.19
C THR A 177 21.34 2.92 14.65
N ALA A 178 20.34 3.60 15.20
CA ALA A 178 20.11 5.00 14.86
C ALA A 178 21.32 5.86 15.27
N GLN A 179 21.79 6.71 14.36
CA GLN A 179 22.78 7.74 14.65
C GLN A 179 22.05 9.01 15.06
N VAL A 180 22.30 9.46 16.29
CA VAL A 180 21.62 10.64 16.87
C VAL A 180 22.69 11.61 17.34
N ASN A 181 22.62 12.84 16.87
CA ASN A 181 23.46 13.94 17.34
C ASN A 181 22.71 14.70 18.45
N TRP A 182 23.31 14.75 19.63
CA TRP A 182 22.84 15.56 20.76
C TRP A 182 23.59 16.88 20.73
N LEU A 183 22.90 17.99 20.48
CA LEU A 183 23.47 19.34 20.33
C LEU A 183 23.24 20.19 21.61
#